data_2d8bdb7a71c315a32d24284999a3495d
#
_entry.id   2d8bdb7a71c315a32d24284999a3495d
#
_cell.length_a   1.000
_cell.length_b   1.000
_cell.length_c   1.000
_cell.angle_alpha   90.00
_cell.angle_beta   90.00
_cell.angle_gamma   90.00
#
_symmetry.space_group_name_H-M   'P 1'
#
loop_
_entity.id
_entity.type
_entity.pdbx_description
1 polymer ?
#
loop_
_entity_poly.entity_id
_entity_poly.type
_entity_poly.pdbx_seq_one_letter_code
_entity_poly.pdbx_strand_id
1 'polypeptide(L)'
;AGKHDVLFVNAAGNEGEDLDTVAVYPNDQVDNGPEVSDTFLTVGALEPKYGSNMVAGFSNYGKINVDVFAPGAKVYSSTPENEYDTKGGTSMAAPAVAGVAALIRSYYPSLTAAQVKRVLMDSGLAAQTKVVAGGDTNNVKPFGDLTKSGKMVNAYNALIMASQMAK
;
A
#
# COMPACT_ATOMS: atom_id res chain seq x y z
N ALA A 1 3.81 -17.73 4.32
CA ALA A 1 2.64 -17.19 3.65
C ALA A 1 2.47 -17.82 2.27
N GLY A 2 3.39 -17.66 1.32
CA GLY A 2 3.27 -18.13 -0.06
C GLY A 2 2.91 -19.60 -0.24
N LYS A 3 3.55 -20.51 0.53
CA LYS A 3 3.24 -21.96 0.48
C LYS A 3 1.79 -22.31 0.84
N HIS A 4 1.07 -21.41 1.50
CA HIS A 4 -0.31 -21.61 1.96
C HIS A 4 -1.28 -20.66 1.27
N ASP A 5 -0.87 -20.02 0.19
CA ASP A 5 -1.67 -19.06 -0.57
C ASP A 5 -2.24 -17.94 0.30
N VAL A 6 -1.42 -17.38 1.19
CA VAL A 6 -1.76 -16.27 2.09
C VAL A 6 -1.05 -15.01 1.62
N LEU A 7 -1.82 -13.95 1.33
CA LEU A 7 -1.28 -12.60 1.10
C LEU A 7 -0.98 -11.95 2.45
N PHE A 8 0.26 -11.55 2.64
CA PHE A 8 0.70 -10.76 3.79
C PHE A 8 0.72 -9.27 3.41
N VAL A 9 -0.08 -8.46 4.10
CA VAL A 9 -0.15 -7.01 3.87
C VAL A 9 0.52 -6.30 5.02
N ASN A 10 1.61 -5.60 4.74
CA ASN A 10 2.51 -4.96 5.69
C ASN A 10 2.39 -3.44 5.65
N ALA A 11 2.46 -2.79 6.81
CA ALA A 11 2.57 -1.34 6.91
C ALA A 11 4.02 -0.89 6.65
N ALA A 12 4.23 0.14 5.85
CA ALA A 12 5.57 0.60 5.48
C ALA A 12 6.37 1.22 6.64
N GLY A 13 5.69 1.67 7.71
CA GLY A 13 6.31 2.41 8.82
C GLY A 13 6.01 3.91 8.77
N ASN A 14 6.32 4.61 9.86
CA ASN A 14 5.85 5.99 10.09
C ASN A 14 7.00 6.95 10.45
N GLU A 15 8.19 6.71 9.94
CA GLU A 15 9.40 7.48 10.21
C GLU A 15 9.68 8.53 9.12
N GLY A 16 8.92 8.51 8.01
CA GLY A 16 9.12 9.39 6.85
C GLY A 16 10.35 9.04 6.03
N GLU A 17 10.83 7.81 6.11
CA GLU A 17 12.09 7.36 5.52
C GLU A 17 11.93 6.73 4.15
N ASP A 18 13.02 6.78 3.38
CA ASP A 18 13.17 6.09 2.09
C ASP A 18 13.65 4.65 2.35
N LEU A 19 12.75 3.68 2.20
CA LEU A 19 13.02 2.26 2.45
C LEU A 19 13.98 1.64 1.42
N ASP A 20 14.28 2.34 0.35
CA ASP A 20 15.31 1.92 -0.60
C ASP A 20 16.72 2.24 -0.08
N THR A 21 16.82 3.05 0.97
CA THR A 21 18.08 3.43 1.63
C THR A 21 18.19 2.97 3.08
N VAL A 22 17.04 2.78 3.76
CA VAL A 22 16.95 2.34 5.16
C VAL A 22 16.14 1.06 5.24
N ALA A 23 16.76 -0.03 5.71
CA ALA A 23 16.06 -1.30 5.87
C ALA A 23 15.13 -1.27 7.08
N VAL A 24 13.83 -1.59 6.85
CA VAL A 24 12.82 -1.78 7.90
C VAL A 24 12.27 -3.20 7.80
N TYR A 25 12.00 -3.82 8.94
CA TYR A 25 11.53 -5.21 9.02
C TYR A 25 10.10 -5.28 9.61
N PRO A 26 9.28 -6.26 9.16
CA PRO A 26 9.57 -7.26 8.14
C PRO A 26 9.60 -6.66 6.72
N ASN A 27 10.44 -7.21 5.83
CA ASN A 27 10.44 -6.94 4.40
C ASN A 27 10.66 -8.24 3.61
N ASP A 28 10.46 -8.20 2.31
CA ASP A 28 10.65 -9.32 1.41
C ASP A 28 11.80 -9.13 0.40
N GLN A 29 12.65 -8.14 0.65
CA GLN A 29 13.82 -7.85 -0.17
C GLN A 29 15.08 -7.77 0.69
N VAL A 30 16.18 -8.29 0.17
CA VAL A 30 17.51 -8.18 0.78
C VAL A 30 18.34 -7.26 -0.10
N ASP A 31 18.83 -6.16 0.47
CA ASP A 31 19.69 -5.18 -0.22
C ASP A 31 19.10 -4.69 -1.56
N ASN A 32 17.79 -4.38 -1.58
CA ASN A 32 17.04 -3.98 -2.78
C ASN A 32 17.11 -5.02 -3.92
N GLY A 33 17.37 -6.27 -3.59
CA GLY A 33 17.37 -7.37 -4.54
C GLY A 33 15.96 -7.82 -4.95
N PRO A 34 15.84 -8.97 -5.62
CA PRO A 34 14.54 -9.52 -5.96
C PRO A 34 13.70 -9.85 -4.72
N GLU A 35 12.39 -9.68 -4.82
CA GLU A 35 11.46 -10.13 -3.77
C GLU A 35 11.64 -11.65 -3.52
N VAL A 36 11.71 -12.02 -2.25
CA VAL A 36 11.75 -13.43 -1.83
C VAL A 36 10.35 -14.04 -1.75
N SER A 37 9.31 -13.22 -1.86
CA SER A 37 7.91 -13.66 -1.80
C SER A 37 7.03 -12.79 -2.69
N ASP A 38 6.30 -13.44 -3.60
CA ASP A 38 5.27 -12.83 -4.45
C ASP A 38 3.92 -12.63 -3.72
N THR A 39 3.86 -12.92 -2.43
CA THR A 39 2.66 -12.80 -1.57
C THR A 39 2.87 -11.85 -0.39
N PHE A 40 3.89 -11.01 -0.43
CA PHE A 40 4.12 -9.94 0.54
C PHE A 40 3.85 -8.57 -0.12
N LEU A 41 3.11 -7.69 0.53
CA LEU A 41 2.72 -6.39 -0.02
C LEU A 41 2.87 -5.30 1.03
N THR A 42 3.74 -4.32 0.75
CA THR A 42 4.02 -3.18 1.64
C THR A 42 3.22 -1.96 1.24
N VAL A 43 2.58 -1.32 2.22
CA VAL A 43 1.60 -0.24 2.01
C VAL A 43 2.03 1.05 2.69
N GLY A 44 2.16 2.11 1.91
CA GLY A 44 2.33 3.49 2.37
C GLY A 44 1.00 4.20 2.62
N ALA A 45 1.04 5.34 3.33
CA ALA A 45 -0.13 6.07 3.78
C ALA A 45 -0.37 7.38 3.01
N LEU A 46 -1.64 7.62 2.65
CA LEU A 46 -2.11 8.87 2.03
C LEU A 46 -2.92 9.72 3.00
N GLU A 47 -2.83 11.04 2.82
CA GLU A 47 -3.76 12.03 3.35
C GLU A 47 -5.09 12.02 2.56
N PRO A 48 -6.20 12.52 3.13
CA PRO A 48 -7.49 12.52 2.46
C PRO A 48 -7.62 13.54 1.31
N LYS A 49 -6.61 14.39 1.09
CA LYS A 49 -6.62 15.42 0.04
C LYS A 49 -5.62 15.10 -1.06
N TYR A 50 -6.06 15.16 -2.30
CA TYR A 50 -5.20 15.07 -3.48
C TYR A 50 -4.33 16.33 -3.64
N GLY A 51 -3.10 16.18 -4.12
CA GLY A 51 -2.16 17.27 -4.41
C GLY A 51 -0.75 16.99 -3.90
N SER A 52 0.09 18.03 -3.78
CA SER A 52 1.48 17.90 -3.36
C SER A 52 1.68 17.30 -1.96
N ASN A 53 0.69 17.44 -1.09
CA ASN A 53 0.70 16.89 0.27
C ASN A 53 -0.21 15.66 0.43
N MET A 54 -0.45 14.91 -0.66
CA MET A 54 -1.31 13.74 -0.61
C MET A 54 -0.65 12.52 0.05
N VAL A 55 0.67 12.47 0.11
CA VAL A 55 1.40 11.46 0.89
C VAL A 55 1.48 11.95 2.33
N ALA A 56 1.11 11.10 3.28
CA ALA A 56 1.20 11.45 4.69
C ALA A 56 2.67 11.68 5.09
N GLY A 57 2.96 12.80 5.74
CA GLY A 57 4.34 13.20 6.03
C GLY A 57 5.13 12.20 6.88
N PHE A 58 4.43 11.39 7.67
CA PHE A 58 5.04 10.31 8.44
C PHE A 58 5.29 9.04 7.62
N SER A 59 4.62 8.86 6.46
CA SER A 59 4.70 7.60 5.73
C SER A 59 6.10 7.33 5.20
N ASN A 60 6.62 6.15 5.48
CA ASN A 60 7.74 5.62 4.75
C ASN A 60 7.35 5.41 3.27
N TYR A 61 8.33 5.49 2.38
CA TYR A 61 8.17 5.38 0.94
C TYR A 61 9.38 4.64 0.34
N GLY A 62 9.32 4.27 -0.93
CA GLY A 62 10.42 3.63 -1.64
C GLY A 62 9.97 3.06 -2.97
N LYS A 63 10.74 3.31 -4.01
CA LYS A 63 10.46 2.84 -5.37
C LYS A 63 10.56 1.32 -5.50
N ILE A 64 11.34 0.71 -4.62
CA ILE A 64 11.60 -0.74 -4.61
C ILE A 64 10.81 -1.42 -3.49
N ASN A 65 10.84 -0.86 -2.27
CA ASN A 65 10.39 -1.53 -1.05
C ASN A 65 8.98 -1.15 -0.58
N VAL A 66 8.26 -0.27 -1.29
CA VAL A 66 6.84 0.02 -1.04
C VAL A 66 6.03 -0.31 -2.29
N ASP A 67 5.04 -1.18 -2.19
CA ASP A 67 4.28 -1.67 -3.35
C ASP A 67 3.17 -0.71 -3.79
N VAL A 68 2.36 -0.24 -2.86
CA VAL A 68 1.20 0.62 -3.12
C VAL A 68 0.99 1.64 -2.00
N PHE A 69 0.20 2.66 -2.27
CA PHE A 69 -0.32 3.58 -1.25
C PHE A 69 -1.83 3.42 -1.07
N ALA A 70 -2.31 3.69 0.16
CA ALA A 70 -3.73 3.69 0.50
C ALA A 70 -4.04 4.75 1.56
N PRO A 71 -5.32 5.15 1.77
CA PRO A 71 -5.70 6.07 2.84
C PRO A 71 -5.23 5.58 4.20
N GLY A 72 -4.41 6.39 4.89
CA GLY A 72 -3.82 6.03 6.18
C GLY A 72 -3.77 7.18 7.18
N ALA A 73 -4.12 8.42 6.76
CA ALA A 73 -4.19 9.55 7.66
C ALA A 73 -5.66 9.94 7.90
N LYS A 74 -5.97 10.34 9.14
CA LYS A 74 -7.32 10.77 9.57
C LYS A 74 -8.40 9.71 9.30
N VAL A 75 -8.07 8.45 9.52
CA VAL A 75 -9.02 7.34 9.36
C VAL A 75 -9.90 7.23 10.60
N TYR A 76 -11.20 7.49 10.43
CA TYR A 76 -12.20 7.33 11.49
C TYR A 76 -12.67 5.88 11.54
N SER A 77 -12.54 5.24 12.68
CA SER A 77 -12.89 3.82 12.86
C SER A 77 -13.27 3.51 14.30
N SER A 78 -13.83 2.32 14.52
CA SER A 78 -14.13 1.79 15.84
C SER A 78 -12.85 1.56 16.66
N THR A 79 -12.94 1.84 17.93
CA THR A 79 -11.91 1.59 18.95
C THR A 79 -12.47 0.72 20.07
N PRO A 80 -11.64 0.16 20.97
CA PRO A 80 -12.13 -0.57 22.14
C PRO A 80 -13.17 0.22 22.93
N GLU A 81 -13.96 -0.48 23.75
CA GLU A 81 -14.99 0.10 24.65
C GLU A 81 -16.18 0.76 23.94
N ASN A 82 -16.51 0.30 22.71
CA ASN A 82 -17.60 0.82 21.86
C ASN A 82 -17.44 2.30 21.48
N GLU A 83 -16.21 2.75 21.39
CA GLU A 83 -15.90 4.12 20.98
C GLU A 83 -15.49 4.17 19.48
N TYR A 84 -15.40 5.39 18.98
CA TYR A 84 -14.89 5.71 17.65
C TYR A 84 -13.89 6.83 17.77
N ASP A 85 -12.80 6.72 17.03
CA ASP A 85 -11.74 7.74 17.03
C ASP A 85 -11.08 7.85 15.65
N THR A 86 -10.38 8.96 15.44
CA THR A 86 -9.59 9.22 14.24
C THR A 86 -8.14 8.86 14.49
N LYS A 87 -7.63 7.90 13.72
CA LYS A 87 -6.22 7.47 13.78
C LYS A 87 -5.47 7.77 12.50
N GLY A 88 -4.15 7.84 12.59
CA GLY A 88 -3.24 8.00 11.44
C GLY A 88 -2.05 7.04 11.56
N GLY A 89 -1.61 6.54 10.42
CA GLY A 89 -0.48 5.63 10.32
C GLY A 89 -0.59 4.72 9.09
N THR A 90 0.53 4.19 8.64
CA THR A 90 0.55 3.10 7.65
C THR A 90 -0.18 1.86 8.19
N SER A 91 -0.30 1.74 9.53
CA SER A 91 -1.14 0.74 10.22
C SER A 91 -2.64 0.87 9.93
N MET A 92 -3.12 2.02 9.40
CA MET A 92 -4.50 2.23 8.93
C MET A 92 -4.59 2.00 7.41
N ALA A 93 -3.52 2.25 6.67
CA ALA A 93 -3.46 2.00 5.24
C ALA A 93 -3.42 0.50 4.90
N ALA A 94 -2.62 -0.28 5.62
CA ALA A 94 -2.48 -1.71 5.39
C ALA A 94 -3.81 -2.49 5.54
N PRO A 95 -4.63 -2.33 6.60
CA PRO A 95 -5.92 -3.01 6.71
C PRO A 95 -6.93 -2.57 5.66
N ALA A 96 -6.87 -1.32 5.16
CA ALA A 96 -7.71 -0.89 4.05
C ALA A 96 -7.40 -1.70 2.78
N VAL A 97 -6.12 -1.92 2.47
CA VAL A 97 -5.68 -2.78 1.35
C VAL A 97 -6.03 -4.25 1.60
N ALA A 98 -5.84 -4.75 2.82
CA ALA A 98 -6.24 -6.11 3.19
C ALA A 98 -7.77 -6.33 3.00
N GLY A 99 -8.58 -5.31 3.30
CA GLY A 99 -10.02 -5.32 3.04
C GLY A 99 -10.35 -5.43 1.55
N VAL A 100 -9.64 -4.70 0.68
CA VAL A 100 -9.80 -4.82 -0.77
C VAL A 100 -9.37 -6.22 -1.26
N ALA A 101 -8.26 -6.76 -0.73
CA ALA A 101 -7.83 -8.13 -1.04
C ALA A 101 -8.86 -9.18 -0.64
N ALA A 102 -9.43 -9.04 0.56
CA ALA A 102 -10.50 -9.93 1.04
C ALA A 102 -11.75 -9.83 0.16
N LEU A 103 -12.13 -8.62 -0.26
CA LEU A 103 -13.24 -8.39 -1.17
C LEU A 103 -12.99 -9.09 -2.53
N ILE A 104 -11.80 -8.96 -3.11
CA ILE A 104 -11.42 -9.66 -4.35
C ILE A 104 -11.58 -11.17 -4.16
N ARG A 105 -11.02 -11.75 -3.10
CA ARG A 105 -11.05 -13.20 -2.87
C ARG A 105 -12.44 -13.73 -2.53
N SER A 106 -13.32 -12.91 -1.98
CA SER A 106 -14.72 -13.30 -1.71
C SER A 106 -15.51 -13.49 -3.00
N TYR A 107 -15.27 -12.67 -4.02
CA TYR A 107 -15.94 -12.77 -5.32
C TYR A 107 -15.21 -13.69 -6.30
N TYR A 108 -13.89 -13.79 -6.20
CA TYR A 108 -13.02 -14.54 -7.11
C TYR A 108 -12.08 -15.46 -6.32
N PRO A 109 -12.61 -16.49 -5.63
CA PRO A 109 -11.83 -17.36 -4.74
C PRO A 109 -10.78 -18.22 -5.45
N SER A 110 -10.84 -18.31 -6.79
CA SER A 110 -9.84 -19.01 -7.60
C SER A 110 -8.53 -18.23 -7.77
N LEU A 111 -8.53 -16.91 -7.51
CA LEU A 111 -7.31 -16.11 -7.60
C LEU A 111 -6.36 -16.41 -6.42
N THR A 112 -5.13 -16.73 -6.75
CA THR A 112 -4.07 -16.94 -5.77
C THR A 112 -3.67 -15.64 -5.08
N ALA A 113 -3.01 -15.73 -3.92
CA ALA A 113 -2.51 -14.57 -3.19
C ALA A 113 -1.56 -13.71 -4.05
N ALA A 114 -0.69 -14.34 -4.86
CA ALA A 114 0.18 -13.64 -5.80
C ALA A 114 -0.61 -12.89 -6.89
N GLN A 115 -1.66 -13.51 -7.43
CA GLN A 115 -2.55 -12.84 -8.39
C GLN A 115 -3.29 -11.67 -7.77
N VAL A 116 -3.74 -11.80 -6.51
CA VAL A 116 -4.38 -10.70 -5.77
C VAL A 116 -3.40 -9.55 -5.52
N LYS A 117 -2.14 -9.82 -5.11
CA LYS A 117 -1.08 -8.79 -5.02
C LYS A 117 -0.96 -8.05 -6.35
N ARG A 118 -0.84 -8.78 -7.45
CA ARG A 118 -0.71 -8.20 -8.80
C ARG A 118 -1.91 -7.34 -9.16
N VAL A 119 -3.13 -7.80 -8.91
CA VAL A 119 -4.35 -7.01 -9.15
C VAL A 119 -4.33 -5.70 -8.38
N LEU A 120 -3.98 -5.71 -7.08
CA LEU A 120 -3.90 -4.51 -6.24
C LEU A 120 -2.90 -3.48 -6.78
N MET A 121 -1.75 -3.96 -7.26
CA MET A 121 -0.70 -3.10 -7.83
C MET A 121 -1.06 -2.56 -9.21
N ASP A 122 -1.55 -3.42 -10.11
CA ASP A 122 -1.74 -3.08 -11.52
C ASP A 122 -3.00 -2.24 -11.76
N SER A 123 -4.08 -2.46 -10.97
CA SER A 123 -5.36 -1.77 -11.12
C SER A 123 -5.43 -0.41 -10.42
N GLY A 124 -4.43 -0.06 -9.61
CA GLY A 124 -4.42 1.19 -8.85
C GLY A 124 -4.43 2.46 -9.72
N LEU A 125 -4.70 3.59 -9.09
CA LEU A 125 -4.69 4.90 -9.74
C LEU A 125 -3.30 5.52 -9.68
N ALA A 126 -2.75 5.91 -10.81
CA ALA A 126 -1.53 6.70 -10.90
C ALA A 126 -1.83 8.19 -10.65
N ALA A 127 -0.92 8.88 -9.99
CA ALA A 127 -0.98 10.34 -9.83
C ALA A 127 0.14 11.00 -10.64
N GLN A 128 -0.24 11.96 -11.48
CA GLN A 128 0.69 12.74 -12.32
C GLN A 128 1.15 14.02 -11.59
N THR A 129 1.38 13.94 -10.29
CA THR A 129 1.80 15.08 -9.49
C THR A 129 3.10 14.81 -8.75
N LYS A 130 3.83 15.89 -8.48
CA LYS A 130 4.95 15.84 -7.54
C LYS A 130 4.41 16.00 -6.12
N VAL A 131 4.96 15.24 -5.20
CA VAL A 131 4.54 15.19 -3.81
C VAL A 131 5.72 15.38 -2.88
N VAL A 132 5.43 15.89 -1.70
CA VAL A 132 6.38 15.96 -0.58
C VAL A 132 6.51 14.55 0.00
N ALA A 133 7.72 14.02 0.08
CA ALA A 133 8.04 12.72 0.64
C ALA A 133 8.63 12.86 2.04
N GLY A 134 8.22 11.99 2.97
CA GLY A 134 8.76 11.96 4.33
C GLY A 134 8.51 13.24 5.14
N GLY A 135 7.55 14.06 4.76
CA GLY A 135 7.25 15.32 5.43
C GLY A 135 8.29 16.43 5.22
N ASP A 136 9.36 16.20 4.48
CA ASP A 136 10.38 17.21 4.16
C ASP A 136 9.97 17.98 2.90
N THR A 137 9.63 19.26 3.04
CA THR A 137 9.23 20.15 1.94
C THR A 137 10.31 20.37 0.88
N ASN A 138 11.56 20.04 1.18
CA ASN A 138 12.66 20.05 0.21
C ASN A 138 12.77 18.73 -0.56
N ASN A 139 12.17 17.65 -0.06
CA ASN A 139 12.16 16.35 -0.70
C ASN A 139 10.89 16.16 -1.54
N VAL A 140 10.89 16.74 -2.74
CA VAL A 140 9.75 16.70 -3.67
C VAL A 140 10.07 15.78 -4.83
N LYS A 141 9.30 14.69 -4.94
CA LYS A 141 9.45 13.65 -5.96
C LYS A 141 8.15 13.43 -6.74
N PRO A 142 8.19 12.93 -7.98
CA PRO A 142 6.99 12.38 -8.63
C PRO A 142 6.36 11.29 -7.76
N PHE A 143 5.04 11.27 -7.63
CA PHE A 143 4.36 10.23 -6.84
C PHE A 143 4.75 8.81 -7.27
N GLY A 144 4.91 8.60 -8.58
CA GLY A 144 5.31 7.32 -9.15
C GLY A 144 6.69 6.83 -8.70
N ASP A 145 7.54 7.68 -8.12
CA ASP A 145 8.87 7.31 -7.62
C ASP A 145 8.87 6.94 -6.12
N LEU A 146 7.72 6.98 -5.47
CA LEU A 146 7.57 6.66 -4.04
C LEU A 146 7.09 5.24 -3.78
N THR A 147 6.74 4.49 -4.83
CA THR A 147 6.18 3.15 -4.72
C THR A 147 6.46 2.34 -6.00
N LYS A 148 6.60 1.06 -5.85
CA LYS A 148 6.92 0.10 -6.93
C LYS A 148 5.89 0.13 -8.06
N SER A 149 4.60 0.11 -7.71
CA SER A 149 3.52 0.21 -8.71
C SER A 149 3.37 1.62 -9.29
N GLY A 150 3.85 2.66 -8.61
CA GLY A 150 3.56 4.06 -8.93
C GLY A 150 2.09 4.45 -8.68
N LYS A 151 1.34 3.69 -7.87
CA LYS A 151 -0.11 3.80 -7.78
C LYS A 151 -0.64 3.75 -6.34
N MET A 152 -1.82 4.30 -6.17
CA MET A 152 -2.67 4.11 -4.99
C MET A 152 -3.75 3.07 -5.27
N VAL A 153 -4.10 2.27 -4.28
CA VAL A 153 -5.10 1.18 -4.42
C VAL A 153 -6.48 1.76 -4.78
N ASN A 154 -7.16 1.10 -5.71
CA ASN A 154 -8.54 1.40 -6.09
C ASN A 154 -9.38 0.12 -6.12
N ALA A 155 -10.32 -0.01 -5.20
CA ALA A 155 -11.13 -1.21 -5.03
C ALA A 155 -12.01 -1.50 -6.26
N TYR A 156 -12.57 -0.47 -6.90
CA TYR A 156 -13.41 -0.63 -8.08
C TYR A 156 -12.64 -1.20 -9.27
N ASN A 157 -11.50 -0.59 -9.60
CA ASN A 157 -10.63 -1.08 -10.68
C ASN A 157 -10.09 -2.48 -10.38
N ALA A 158 -9.78 -2.76 -9.11
CA ALA A 158 -9.29 -4.06 -8.68
C ALA A 158 -10.33 -5.17 -8.91
N LEU A 159 -11.61 -4.92 -8.59
CA LEU A 159 -12.69 -5.87 -8.87
C LEU A 159 -12.93 -6.10 -10.37
N ILE A 160 -12.84 -5.03 -11.18
CA ILE A 160 -12.93 -5.15 -12.64
C ILE A 160 -11.79 -6.03 -13.17
N MET A 161 -10.55 -5.74 -12.79
CA MET A 161 -9.39 -6.53 -13.22
C MET A 161 -9.50 -7.99 -12.75
N ALA A 162 -9.86 -8.22 -11.50
CA ALA A 162 -10.05 -9.56 -10.95
C ALA A 162 -11.11 -10.35 -11.74
N SER A 163 -12.22 -9.71 -12.13
CA SER A 163 -13.27 -10.35 -12.94
C SER A 163 -12.80 -10.79 -14.32
N GLN A 164 -11.81 -10.12 -14.88
CA GLN A 164 -11.18 -10.46 -16.17
C GLN A 164 -10.16 -11.59 -16.03
N MET A 165 -9.46 -11.66 -14.90
CA MET A 165 -8.45 -12.68 -14.62
C MET A 165 -9.04 -14.02 -14.17
N ALA A 166 -10.23 -14.01 -13.57
CA ALA A 166 -10.90 -15.22 -13.05
C ALA A 166 -11.73 -15.98 -14.10
N LYS A 167 -11.74 -15.51 -15.35
CA LYS A 167 -12.35 -16.18 -16.51
C LYS A 167 -11.41 -17.23 -17.08
#